data_f628c774c5767e69927f0451e216129b
#
_entry.id   f628c774c5767e69927f0451e216129b
#
_cell.length_a   1.000
_cell.length_b   1.000
_cell.length_c   1.000
_cell.angle_alpha   90.00
_cell.angle_beta   90.00
_cell.angle_gamma   90.00
#
_symmetry.space_group_name_H-M   'P 1'
#
loop_
_entity.id
_entity.type
_entity.pdbx_description
1 polymer ?
#
loop_
_entity_poly.entity_id
_entity_poly.type
_entity_poly.pdbx_seq_one_letter_code
_entity_poly.pdbx_strand_id
1 'polypeptide(L)'
;MLRDLKINVFYPHPPQRVWRAITNNKAMAAWLMENDFQPRVGHKFSFHHSTLPGLEGSIDCEVIELDEPRRLSFTWRDNLMLKPSVVVWTLAAVDGGTRVQLEHRGIALEKLQPTESFPGKSVQQPMRQPLMSELTSVTQTKTHFPSVSVGRYEGLESLLLNYFINVGWEHRLNERLVEVLKSNLLLE
;
A
#
# COMPACT_ATOMS: atom_id res chain seq x y z
N MET A 1 9.88 -1.08 -14.97
CA MET A 1 9.44 -2.43 -15.33
C MET A 1 8.04 -2.62 -14.77
N LEU A 2 7.04 -2.90 -15.60
CA LEU A 2 5.68 -3.20 -15.13
C LEU A 2 5.69 -4.59 -14.50
N ARG A 3 5.07 -4.73 -13.35
CA ARG A 3 4.85 -6.02 -12.69
C ARG A 3 3.35 -6.28 -12.57
N ASP A 4 2.95 -7.49 -12.83
CA ASP A 4 1.61 -7.97 -12.62
C ASP A 4 1.65 -9.02 -11.50
N LEU A 5 0.73 -8.92 -10.56
CA LEU A 5 0.52 -9.90 -9.52
C LEU A 5 -0.72 -10.71 -9.86
N LYS A 6 -0.66 -12.02 -9.65
CA LYS A 6 -1.79 -12.92 -9.82
C LYS A 6 -1.86 -13.92 -8.67
N ILE A 7 -2.98 -13.93 -7.96
CA ILE A 7 -3.23 -14.82 -6.83
C ILE A 7 -4.52 -15.59 -7.10
N ASN A 8 -4.52 -16.89 -6.80
CA ASN A 8 -5.71 -17.72 -6.87
C ASN A 8 -5.96 -18.32 -5.48
N VAL A 9 -7.21 -18.18 -5.01
CA VAL A 9 -7.64 -18.71 -3.71
C VAL A 9 -8.96 -19.44 -3.88
N PHE A 10 -9.17 -20.50 -3.10
CA PHE A 10 -10.45 -21.18 -2.99
C PHE A 10 -11.09 -20.87 -1.64
N TYR A 11 -12.38 -20.51 -1.68
CA TYR A 11 -13.21 -20.36 -0.47
C TYR A 11 -14.37 -21.34 -0.48
N PRO A 12 -14.59 -22.11 0.62
CA PRO A 12 -15.71 -23.04 0.73
C PRO A 12 -17.03 -22.29 1.03
N HIS A 13 -17.33 -21.29 0.22
CA HIS A 13 -18.50 -20.43 0.33
C HIS A 13 -19.06 -20.12 -1.06
N PRO A 14 -20.40 -19.91 -1.20
CA PRO A 14 -21.01 -19.58 -2.49
C PRO A 14 -20.50 -18.22 -3.01
N PRO A 15 -20.48 -18.01 -4.34
CA PRO A 15 -19.98 -16.77 -4.95
C PRO A 15 -20.63 -15.51 -4.40
N GLN A 16 -21.91 -15.53 -4.09
CA GLN A 16 -22.66 -14.39 -3.55
C GLN A 16 -22.12 -13.95 -2.17
N ARG A 17 -21.69 -14.91 -1.33
CA ARG A 17 -21.11 -14.60 -0.03
C ARG A 17 -19.72 -13.96 -0.19
N VAL A 18 -18.90 -14.53 -1.07
CA VAL A 18 -17.58 -13.97 -1.38
C VAL A 18 -17.72 -12.59 -2.02
N TRP A 19 -18.67 -12.43 -2.93
CA TRP A 19 -18.99 -11.16 -3.57
C TRP A 19 -19.32 -10.07 -2.56
N ARG A 20 -20.22 -10.35 -1.61
CA ARG A 20 -20.54 -9.39 -0.53
C ARG A 20 -19.30 -8.99 0.27
N ALA A 21 -18.41 -9.92 0.55
CA ALA A 21 -17.19 -9.62 1.31
C ALA A 21 -16.25 -8.65 0.56
N ILE A 22 -16.25 -8.66 -0.77
CA ILE A 22 -15.39 -7.79 -1.60
C ILE A 22 -16.12 -6.55 -2.15
N THR A 23 -17.43 -6.39 -1.90
CA THR A 23 -18.22 -5.26 -2.40
C THR A 23 -19.01 -4.51 -1.31
N ASN A 24 -18.97 -4.98 -0.08
CA ASN A 24 -19.51 -4.26 1.07
C ASN A 24 -18.39 -3.48 1.76
N ASN A 25 -18.54 -2.16 1.92
CA ASN A 25 -17.51 -1.30 2.48
C ASN A 25 -17.11 -1.67 3.92
N LYS A 26 -18.06 -2.03 4.78
CA LYS A 26 -17.80 -2.48 6.15
C LYS A 26 -17.01 -3.79 6.17
N ALA A 27 -17.40 -4.75 5.30
CA ALA A 27 -16.67 -5.99 5.16
C ALA A 27 -15.25 -5.76 4.64
N MET A 28 -15.08 -4.90 3.62
CA MET A 28 -13.77 -4.53 3.08
C MET A 28 -12.89 -3.85 4.14
N ALA A 29 -13.46 -3.00 4.99
CA ALA A 29 -12.73 -2.38 6.10
C ALA A 29 -12.16 -3.43 7.07
N ALA A 30 -12.89 -4.50 7.33
CA ALA A 30 -12.47 -5.54 8.26
C ALA A 30 -11.29 -6.40 7.76
N TRP A 31 -11.19 -6.64 6.44
CA TRP A 31 -10.14 -7.50 5.91
C TRP A 31 -9.08 -6.76 5.08
N LEU A 32 -9.42 -5.61 4.50
CA LEU A 32 -8.51 -4.85 3.64
C LEU A 32 -8.10 -3.53 4.29
N MET A 33 -8.92 -2.50 4.19
CA MET A 33 -8.67 -1.15 4.74
C MET A 33 -10.00 -0.38 4.82
N GLU A 34 -10.07 0.62 5.71
CA GLU A 34 -11.15 1.59 5.76
C GLU A 34 -11.37 2.22 4.38
N ASN A 35 -12.63 2.36 3.96
CA ASN A 35 -12.99 2.81 2.62
C ASN A 35 -14.42 3.34 2.55
N ASP A 36 -14.71 4.08 1.48
CA ASP A 36 -16.01 4.60 1.12
C ASP A 36 -16.56 3.98 -0.19
N PHE A 37 -16.18 2.72 -0.46
CA PHE A 37 -16.58 1.96 -1.63
C PHE A 37 -18.11 1.85 -1.77
N GLN A 38 -18.59 2.01 -3.01
CA GLN A 38 -19.96 1.69 -3.43
C GLN A 38 -19.92 0.85 -4.71
N PRO A 39 -20.78 -0.20 -4.83
CA PRO A 39 -20.80 -1.07 -6.00
C PRO A 39 -21.49 -0.42 -7.20
N ARG A 40 -20.83 0.56 -7.80
CA ARG A 40 -21.31 1.30 -8.97
C ARG A 40 -20.17 1.68 -9.88
N VAL A 41 -20.25 1.35 -11.15
CA VAL A 41 -19.25 1.74 -12.17
C VAL A 41 -19.12 3.26 -12.21
N GLY A 42 -17.90 3.75 -12.27
CA GLY A 42 -17.54 5.17 -12.21
C GLY A 42 -17.54 5.78 -10.80
N HIS A 43 -17.86 4.99 -9.75
CA HIS A 43 -17.73 5.46 -8.38
C HIS A 43 -16.25 5.61 -8.01
N LYS A 44 -15.89 6.79 -7.54
CA LYS A 44 -14.56 7.09 -7.00
C LYS A 44 -14.57 6.91 -5.50
N PHE A 45 -13.59 6.22 -4.98
CA PHE A 45 -13.45 5.92 -3.57
C PHE A 45 -11.98 5.87 -3.17
N SER A 46 -11.72 5.87 -1.87
CA SER A 46 -10.36 5.79 -1.35
C SER A 46 -10.24 4.73 -0.27
N PHE A 47 -9.12 4.02 -0.28
CA PHE A 47 -8.68 3.25 0.88
C PHE A 47 -7.79 4.11 1.74
N HIS A 48 -8.02 4.08 3.05
CA HIS A 48 -7.21 4.79 4.03
C HIS A 48 -6.37 3.80 4.83
N HIS A 49 -5.08 4.05 4.91
CA HIS A 49 -4.17 3.24 5.71
C HIS A 49 -3.34 4.13 6.63
N SER A 50 -3.19 3.69 7.87
CA SER A 50 -2.26 4.25 8.83
C SER A 50 -1.25 3.16 9.15
N THR A 51 -0.07 3.22 8.54
CA THR A 51 0.98 2.22 8.75
C THR A 51 1.83 2.53 9.95
N LEU A 52 2.00 3.82 10.26
CA LEU A 52 2.72 4.33 11.44
C LEU A 52 2.13 5.69 11.80
N PRO A 53 2.21 6.12 13.08
CA PRO A 53 1.83 7.47 13.49
C PRO A 53 2.54 8.53 12.63
N GLY A 54 1.79 9.36 11.90
CA GLY A 54 2.32 10.39 11.01
C GLY A 54 2.60 9.94 9.57
N LEU A 55 2.36 8.67 9.22
CA LEU A 55 2.40 8.14 7.86
C LEU A 55 1.00 7.67 7.45
N GLU A 56 0.08 8.62 7.40
CA GLU A 56 -1.24 8.38 6.84
C GLU A 56 -1.15 8.44 5.32
N GLY A 57 -1.69 7.41 4.67
CA GLY A 57 -1.75 7.33 3.22
C GLY A 57 -3.16 7.02 2.75
N SER A 58 -3.47 7.47 1.54
CA SER A 58 -4.69 7.10 0.84
C SER A 58 -4.35 6.50 -0.52
N ILE A 59 -5.20 5.59 -0.95
CA ILE A 59 -5.15 4.96 -2.26
C ILE A 59 -6.41 5.34 -3.00
N ASP A 60 -6.29 6.14 -4.05
CA ASP A 60 -7.41 6.58 -4.85
C ASP A 60 -7.80 5.51 -5.87
N CYS A 61 -9.08 5.21 -5.92
CA CYS A 61 -9.65 4.15 -6.74
C CYS A 61 -10.88 4.66 -7.52
N GLU A 62 -11.16 4.00 -8.66
CA GLU A 62 -12.40 4.18 -9.43
C GLU A 62 -12.88 2.82 -9.90
N VAL A 63 -14.15 2.50 -9.67
CA VAL A 63 -14.77 1.26 -10.18
C VAL A 63 -14.92 1.36 -11.69
N ILE A 64 -14.25 0.47 -12.42
CA ILE A 64 -14.26 0.46 -13.89
C ILE A 64 -15.08 -0.68 -14.49
N GLU A 65 -15.30 -1.75 -13.72
CA GLU A 65 -16.12 -2.89 -14.15
C GLU A 65 -16.82 -3.52 -12.94
N LEU A 66 -18.10 -3.88 -13.12
CA LEU A 66 -18.90 -4.54 -12.10
C LEU A 66 -19.89 -5.50 -12.79
N ASP A 67 -19.65 -6.79 -12.65
CA ASP A 67 -20.50 -7.89 -13.12
C ASP A 67 -20.75 -8.86 -11.95
N GLU A 68 -21.83 -8.63 -11.22
CA GLU A 68 -22.18 -9.37 -10.01
C GLU A 68 -22.65 -10.80 -10.35
N PRO A 69 -22.20 -11.84 -9.65
CA PRO A 69 -21.14 -11.88 -8.63
C PRO A 69 -19.80 -12.34 -9.21
N ARG A 70 -19.54 -12.11 -10.49
CA ARG A 70 -18.45 -12.74 -11.25
C ARG A 70 -17.20 -11.89 -11.37
N ARG A 71 -17.38 -10.55 -11.53
CA ARG A 71 -16.23 -9.72 -11.87
C ARG A 71 -16.36 -8.31 -11.31
N LEU A 72 -15.30 -7.84 -10.65
CA LEU A 72 -15.11 -6.48 -10.17
C LEU A 72 -13.74 -6.01 -10.63
N SER A 73 -13.65 -4.80 -11.19
CA SER A 73 -12.35 -4.17 -11.35
C SER A 73 -12.38 -2.69 -10.99
N PHE A 74 -11.28 -2.21 -10.45
CA PHE A 74 -11.10 -0.82 -10.07
C PHE A 74 -9.64 -0.38 -10.26
N THR A 75 -9.44 0.90 -10.50
CA THR A 75 -8.11 1.51 -10.53
C THR A 75 -7.53 1.57 -9.12
N TRP A 76 -6.21 1.54 -9.05
CA TRP A 76 -5.46 1.63 -7.79
C TRP A 76 -4.34 2.64 -7.97
N ARG A 77 -4.40 3.76 -7.29
CA ARG A 77 -3.42 4.82 -7.37
C ARG A 77 -2.91 5.17 -5.97
N ASP A 78 -1.71 4.75 -5.69
CA ASP A 78 -0.93 5.16 -4.53
C ASP A 78 -0.09 6.39 -4.87
N ASN A 79 0.31 7.18 -3.88
CA ASN A 79 1.17 8.35 -4.03
C ASN A 79 2.53 8.05 -4.66
N LEU A 80 3.00 6.81 -4.56
CA LEU A 80 4.28 6.35 -5.11
C LEU A 80 4.17 5.82 -6.55
N MET A 81 2.97 5.83 -7.15
CA MET A 81 2.74 5.31 -8.49
C MET A 81 2.67 6.40 -9.54
N LEU A 82 3.49 6.27 -10.60
CA LEU A 82 3.45 7.15 -11.79
C LEU A 82 2.10 7.14 -12.50
N LYS A 83 1.47 5.97 -12.55
CA LYS A 83 0.19 5.76 -13.21
C LYS A 83 -0.67 4.84 -12.36
N PRO A 84 -2.01 5.00 -12.41
CA PRO A 84 -2.90 4.03 -11.78
C PRO A 84 -2.65 2.62 -12.32
N SER A 85 -2.57 1.67 -11.44
CA SER A 85 -2.65 0.25 -11.75
C SER A 85 -4.11 -0.22 -11.70
N VAL A 86 -4.39 -1.46 -12.04
CA VAL A 86 -5.74 -2.01 -12.07
C VAL A 86 -5.80 -3.29 -11.24
N VAL A 87 -6.73 -3.33 -10.31
CA VAL A 87 -7.07 -4.54 -9.54
C VAL A 87 -8.29 -5.18 -10.17
N VAL A 88 -8.21 -6.46 -10.46
CA VAL A 88 -9.27 -7.26 -11.07
C VAL A 88 -9.57 -8.48 -10.22
N TRP A 89 -10.82 -8.63 -9.85
CA TRP A 89 -11.38 -9.78 -9.15
C TRP A 89 -12.21 -10.60 -10.12
N THR A 90 -11.96 -11.89 -10.18
CA THR A 90 -12.77 -12.84 -10.94
C THR A 90 -13.20 -13.97 -10.02
N LEU A 91 -14.50 -14.22 -9.92
CA LEU A 91 -15.11 -15.25 -9.12
C LEU A 91 -15.75 -16.31 -10.03
N ALA A 92 -15.45 -17.56 -9.78
CA ALA A 92 -16.04 -18.68 -10.49
C ALA A 92 -16.60 -19.68 -9.47
N ALA A 93 -17.88 -20.04 -9.63
CA ALA A 93 -18.46 -21.15 -8.90
C ALA A 93 -17.75 -22.43 -9.29
N VAL A 94 -17.34 -23.20 -8.30
CA VAL A 94 -16.75 -24.53 -8.47
C VAL A 94 -17.37 -25.47 -7.47
N ASP A 95 -17.12 -26.76 -7.63
CA ASP A 95 -17.62 -27.76 -6.69
C ASP A 95 -17.12 -27.45 -5.27
N GLY A 96 -18.07 -27.37 -4.32
CA GLY A 96 -17.81 -27.05 -2.90
C GLY A 96 -17.53 -25.60 -2.57
N GLY A 97 -17.59 -24.63 -3.53
CA GLY A 97 -17.37 -23.22 -3.20
C GLY A 97 -17.07 -22.29 -4.36
N THR A 98 -16.17 -21.36 -4.14
CA THR A 98 -15.78 -20.31 -5.10
C THR A 98 -14.27 -20.29 -5.30
N ARG A 99 -13.85 -20.33 -6.55
CA ARG A 99 -12.48 -19.97 -6.94
C ARG A 99 -12.42 -18.48 -7.19
N VAL A 100 -11.52 -17.82 -6.51
CA VAL A 100 -11.27 -16.38 -6.66
C VAL A 100 -9.90 -16.18 -7.28
N GLN A 101 -9.84 -15.35 -8.31
CA GLN A 101 -8.60 -14.87 -8.90
C GLN A 101 -8.52 -13.37 -8.69
N LEU A 102 -7.45 -12.93 -8.05
CA LEU A 102 -7.04 -11.53 -7.95
C LEU A 102 -5.90 -11.30 -8.94
N GLU A 103 -6.03 -10.28 -9.77
CA GLU A 103 -4.93 -9.78 -10.59
C GLU A 103 -4.73 -8.30 -10.28
N HIS A 104 -3.48 -7.91 -10.01
CA HIS A 104 -3.09 -6.51 -9.89
C HIS A 104 -2.14 -6.20 -11.03
N ARG A 105 -2.61 -5.44 -12.02
CA ARG A 105 -1.94 -5.24 -13.30
C ARG A 105 -1.39 -3.82 -13.41
N GLY A 106 -0.26 -3.69 -14.12
CA GLY A 106 0.29 -2.40 -14.48
C GLY A 106 0.95 -1.65 -13.33
N ILE A 107 1.49 -2.35 -12.34
CA ILE A 107 2.19 -1.75 -11.21
C ILE A 107 3.49 -1.13 -11.74
N ALA A 108 3.52 0.20 -11.83
CA ALA A 108 4.68 0.99 -12.25
C ALA A 108 5.11 1.90 -11.10
N LEU A 109 6.28 1.63 -10.55
CA LEU A 109 6.90 2.48 -9.55
C LEU A 109 7.59 3.66 -10.22
N GLU A 110 7.49 4.83 -9.62
CA GLU A 110 8.34 5.95 -9.96
C GLU A 110 9.78 5.55 -9.61
N LYS A 111 10.66 5.54 -10.62
CA LYS A 111 12.09 5.60 -10.33
C LYS A 111 12.33 7.02 -9.84
N LEU A 112 12.52 7.18 -8.54
CA LEU A 112 13.06 8.42 -8.01
C LEU A 112 14.37 8.66 -8.76
N GLN A 113 14.36 9.64 -9.66
CA GLN A 113 15.58 10.07 -10.35
C GLN A 113 16.52 10.58 -9.26
N PRO A 114 17.78 10.17 -9.23
CA PRO A 114 18.74 10.81 -8.35
C PRO A 114 18.67 12.31 -8.66
N THR A 115 18.23 13.12 -7.71
CA THR A 115 18.31 14.57 -7.84
C THR A 115 19.74 14.91 -8.17
N GLU A 116 19.95 15.50 -9.34
CA GLU A 116 21.25 15.98 -9.78
C GLU A 116 21.91 16.72 -8.63
N SER A 117 23.07 16.22 -8.24
CA SER A 117 23.93 16.82 -7.25
C SER A 117 23.96 18.32 -7.46
N PHE A 118 23.51 19.07 -6.46
CA PHE A 118 23.78 20.52 -6.41
C PHE A 118 25.27 20.73 -6.66
N PRO A 119 25.67 21.60 -7.60
CA PRO A 119 27.06 21.89 -7.82
C PRO A 119 27.61 22.52 -6.54
N GLY A 120 28.37 21.72 -5.81
CA GLY A 120 29.02 22.16 -4.58
C GLY A 120 29.95 23.32 -4.89
N LYS A 121 29.54 24.52 -4.50
CA LYS A 121 30.49 25.63 -4.36
C LYS A 121 31.46 25.24 -3.25
N SER A 122 32.66 24.85 -3.65
CA SER A 122 33.79 24.70 -2.75
C SER A 122 34.12 26.05 -2.12
N VAL A 123 33.59 26.26 -0.91
CA VAL A 123 34.06 27.37 -0.07
C VAL A 123 35.34 26.87 0.62
N GLN A 124 36.48 27.22 0.07
CA GLN A 124 37.76 27.12 0.77
C GLN A 124 37.73 28.13 1.93
N GLN A 125 37.58 27.65 3.14
CA GLN A 125 37.85 28.47 4.32
C GLN A 125 39.31 28.23 4.75
N PRO A 126 40.08 29.30 4.99
CA PRO A 126 41.46 29.16 5.49
C PRO A 126 41.44 28.73 6.98
N MET A 127 42.27 27.75 7.29
CA MET A 127 42.54 27.32 8.65
C MET A 127 43.00 28.50 9.52
N ARG A 128 42.25 28.77 10.59
CA ARG A 128 42.76 29.48 11.76
C ARG A 128 42.78 28.52 12.95
N GLN A 129 43.99 28.37 13.50
CA GLN A 129 44.24 27.62 14.72
C GLN A 129 43.52 28.27 15.93
N PRO A 130 42.95 27.49 16.84
CA PRO A 130 42.43 28.04 18.09
C PRO A 130 43.53 28.07 19.16
N LEU A 131 43.62 29.25 19.80
CA LEU A 131 44.32 29.43 21.07
C LEU A 131 43.53 28.79 22.21
N MET A 132 44.25 28.07 23.05
CA MET A 132 43.78 27.54 24.34
C MET A 132 43.43 28.66 25.28
N SER A 133 42.26 28.62 25.93
CA SER A 133 42.11 28.87 27.38
C SER A 133 40.68 28.70 27.84
N GLU A 134 40.57 27.99 28.91
CA GLU A 134 39.66 28.04 30.05
C GLU A 134 38.32 27.28 30.05
N LEU A 135 38.35 26.34 30.99
CA LEU A 135 37.25 25.60 31.60
C LEU A 135 36.23 26.56 32.22
N THR A 136 34.94 26.23 32.05
CA THR A 136 34.03 26.02 33.21
C THR A 136 32.75 25.30 32.76
N SER A 137 32.40 24.33 33.57
CA SER A 137 31.21 23.47 33.62
C SER A 137 29.88 24.11 33.25
N VAL A 138 29.03 23.39 32.47
CA VAL A 138 27.65 23.04 32.86
C VAL A 138 27.14 21.93 31.92
N THR A 139 26.64 20.87 32.50
CA THR A 139 25.95 19.72 31.97
C THR A 139 24.73 20.09 31.11
N GLN A 140 24.80 19.81 29.83
CA GLN A 140 23.59 19.60 29.02
C GLN A 140 23.85 18.40 28.08
N THR A 141 23.26 17.29 28.44
CA THR A 141 23.12 16.11 27.57
C THR A 141 22.27 16.47 26.38
N LYS A 142 22.90 16.94 25.29
CA LYS A 142 22.30 16.94 23.96
C LYS A 142 22.46 15.53 23.40
N THR A 143 21.37 14.77 23.39
CA THR A 143 21.24 13.58 22.57
C THR A 143 21.42 14.00 21.12
N HIS A 144 22.60 13.75 20.61
CA HIS A 144 22.93 13.93 19.19
C HIS A 144 22.30 12.75 18.42
N PHE A 145 21.13 13.01 17.83
CA PHE A 145 20.63 12.11 16.80
C PHE A 145 21.54 12.27 15.58
N PRO A 146 22.17 11.19 15.08
CA PRO A 146 22.94 11.27 13.87
C PRO A 146 21.98 11.65 12.73
N SER A 147 22.31 12.72 12.02
CA SER A 147 21.64 13.08 10.77
C SER A 147 21.90 11.95 9.78
N VAL A 148 20.92 11.07 9.63
CA VAL A 148 20.95 9.99 8.64
C VAL A 148 20.80 10.66 7.28
N SER A 149 21.84 10.59 6.47
CA SER A 149 21.86 11.09 5.11
C SER A 149 20.77 10.38 4.27
N VAL A 150 19.91 11.16 3.64
CA VAL A 150 18.70 10.76 2.88
C VAL A 150 18.99 9.84 1.67
N GLY A 151 20.23 9.53 1.36
CA GLY A 151 20.64 8.77 0.16
C GLY A 151 20.51 7.25 0.17
N ARG A 152 19.89 6.64 1.22
CA ARG A 152 19.78 5.17 1.32
C ARG A 152 18.35 4.62 1.25
N TYR A 153 17.34 5.45 1.01
CA TYR A 153 15.94 5.04 1.09
C TYR A 153 15.34 4.52 -0.22
N GLU A 154 15.98 4.77 -1.38
CA GLU A 154 15.45 4.39 -2.70
C GLU A 154 15.24 2.87 -2.88
N GLY A 155 16.05 2.04 -2.22
CA GLY A 155 15.86 0.58 -2.21
C GLY A 155 14.80 0.10 -1.24
N LEU A 156 14.61 0.82 -0.12
CA LEU A 156 13.74 0.41 0.97
C LEU A 156 12.26 0.68 0.63
N GLU A 157 11.94 1.82 0.02
CA GLU A 157 10.58 2.16 -0.41
C GLU A 157 10.08 1.19 -1.48
N SER A 158 10.92 0.86 -2.46
CA SER A 158 10.60 -0.14 -3.48
C SER A 158 10.41 -1.54 -2.90
N LEU A 159 11.19 -1.91 -1.87
CA LEU A 159 11.06 -3.18 -1.16
C LEU A 159 9.80 -3.20 -0.29
N LEU A 160 9.51 -2.11 0.41
CA LEU A 160 8.29 -1.98 1.23
C LEU A 160 7.04 -2.04 0.37
N LEU A 161 7.00 -1.33 -0.75
CA LEU A 161 5.85 -1.37 -1.65
C LEU A 161 5.68 -2.75 -2.29
N ASN A 162 6.78 -3.41 -2.67
CA ASN A 162 6.75 -4.78 -3.18
C ASN A 162 6.26 -5.76 -2.10
N TYR A 163 6.65 -5.56 -0.85
CA TYR A 163 6.17 -6.32 0.29
C TYR A 163 4.67 -6.07 0.54
N PHE A 164 4.23 -4.80 0.53
CA PHE A 164 2.82 -4.46 0.70
C PHE A 164 1.94 -5.03 -0.43
N ILE A 165 2.41 -5.01 -1.67
CA ILE A 165 1.63 -5.50 -2.80
C ILE A 165 1.62 -7.04 -2.83
N ASN A 166 2.75 -7.71 -2.72
CA ASN A 166 2.81 -9.17 -2.85
C ASN A 166 2.39 -9.89 -1.55
N VAL A 167 3.09 -9.64 -0.46
CA VAL A 167 2.84 -10.30 0.83
C VAL A 167 1.55 -9.79 1.45
N GLY A 168 1.24 -8.51 1.26
CA GLY A 168 0.02 -7.90 1.78
C GLY A 168 -1.25 -8.51 1.19
N TRP A 169 -1.31 -8.76 -0.12
CA TRP A 169 -2.47 -9.41 -0.74
C TRP A 169 -2.61 -10.87 -0.33
N GLU A 170 -1.52 -11.64 -0.30
CA GLU A 170 -1.56 -13.04 0.11
C GLU A 170 -2.07 -13.22 1.54
N HIS A 171 -1.53 -12.46 2.49
CA HIS A 171 -1.96 -12.49 3.88
C HIS A 171 -3.45 -12.09 4.02
N ARG A 172 -3.87 -11.02 3.34
CA ARG A 172 -5.25 -10.55 3.41
C ARG A 172 -6.24 -11.57 2.84
N LEU A 173 -5.90 -12.22 1.74
CA LEU A 173 -6.76 -13.21 1.11
C LEU A 173 -6.80 -14.54 1.87
N ASN A 174 -5.66 -15.02 2.34
CA ASN A 174 -5.58 -16.35 2.98
C ASN A 174 -5.97 -16.33 4.46
N GLU A 175 -5.91 -15.19 5.12
CA GLU A 175 -6.20 -15.09 6.56
C GLU A 175 -7.39 -14.17 6.84
N ARG A 176 -7.26 -12.87 6.54
CA ARG A 176 -8.26 -11.88 6.95
C ARG A 176 -9.61 -12.01 6.26
N LEU A 177 -9.63 -12.24 4.95
CA LEU A 177 -10.87 -12.46 4.21
C LEU A 177 -11.56 -13.77 4.63
N VAL A 178 -10.79 -14.79 4.95
CA VAL A 178 -11.32 -16.06 5.51
C VAL A 178 -12.06 -15.82 6.82
N GLU A 179 -11.52 -15.00 7.72
CA GLU A 179 -12.17 -14.65 8.98
C GLU A 179 -13.49 -13.90 8.76
N VAL A 180 -13.52 -12.94 7.85
CA VAL A 180 -14.75 -12.21 7.47
C VAL A 180 -15.78 -13.13 6.86
N LEU A 181 -15.37 -14.07 6.00
CA LEU A 181 -16.27 -15.06 5.41
C LEU A 181 -16.88 -16.03 6.43
N LYS A 182 -16.20 -16.29 7.53
CA LYS A 182 -16.71 -17.10 8.65
C LYS A 182 -17.61 -16.30 9.61
N SER A 183 -17.44 -15.00 9.66
CA SER A 183 -18.19 -14.12 10.56
C SER A 183 -19.63 -13.88 10.09
N ASN A 184 -20.46 -13.33 11.00
CA ASN A 184 -21.82 -12.91 10.68
C ASN A 184 -21.90 -11.50 10.05
N LEU A 185 -20.77 -10.84 9.82
CA LEU A 185 -20.69 -9.48 9.28
C LEU A 185 -21.38 -9.31 7.90
N LEU A 186 -21.57 -10.40 7.18
CA LEU A 186 -22.17 -10.43 5.84
C LEU A 186 -23.69 -10.75 5.85
N LEU A 187 -24.30 -10.84 7.01
CA LEU A 187 -25.72 -11.17 7.15
C LEU A 187 -26.62 -9.92 7.25
N GLU A 188 -26.02 -8.73 7.38
CA GLU A 188 -26.67 -7.42 7.33
C GLU A 188 -26.61 -6.88 5.90
#